data_fa23a3063eef9aa19b856374e1b0e3fd
#
_entry.id   fa23a3063eef9aa19b856374e1b0e3fd
#
_cell.length_a   1.000
_cell.length_b   1.000
_cell.length_c   1.000
_cell.angle_alpha   90.00
_cell.angle_beta   90.00
_cell.angle_gamma   90.00
#
_symmetry.space_group_name_H-M   'P 1'
#
loop_
_entity.id
_entity.type
_entity.pdbx_description
1 polymer ?
#
loop_
_entity_poly.entity_id
_entity_poly.type
_entity_poly.pdbx_seq_one_letter_code
_entity_poly.pdbx_strand_id
1 'polypeptide(L)'
;RGLPAKAVENYEKQYYQLAINFNDFFVWTNIEEHKKIQKKLDVGFSEIARLVSDYCEKSSNSKAKNTLEQYRKKYNSYVDTPVVDVSEMNFCSTDEIIFPNKRHIFVPQSFKALTYKNDIHLENRDTWKMCDERDDIGKFVSDILRHSITGSLPLLILGNPGAGKSLLCNMLAAQILYHEYHVIIIKLRDTVAEQTVPQQINQQIERDFSNGCLWSDIAESGLNKPILIIFDGYDELLQASGRSYSDYLQRIAEFQKQQKDIYGIFVKCIVTSRITLIDKALISNNSPVIMLSDFDEKRISQWCKIW
;
A
#
# COMPACT_ATOMS: atom_id res chain seq x y z
N ARG A 1 22.12 14.10 -54.86
CA ARG A 1 23.30 14.71 -55.57
C ARG A 1 23.49 16.10 -54.99
N GLY A 2 24.60 16.35 -54.24
CA GLY A 2 24.89 17.62 -53.65
C GLY A 2 25.17 18.70 -54.71
N LEU A 3 24.84 19.95 -54.41
CA LEU A 3 25.21 21.08 -55.22
C LEU A 3 26.76 21.12 -55.41
N PRO A 4 27.27 21.41 -56.62
CA PRO A 4 28.69 21.53 -56.80
C PRO A 4 29.29 22.55 -55.84
N ALA A 5 30.44 22.24 -55.25
CA ALA A 5 31.09 23.09 -54.21
C ALA A 5 31.23 24.56 -54.64
N LYS A 6 31.51 24.81 -55.91
CA LYS A 6 31.54 26.17 -56.50
C LYS A 6 30.23 26.92 -56.40
N ALA A 7 29.08 26.25 -56.47
CA ALA A 7 27.78 26.93 -56.35
C ALA A 7 27.50 27.37 -54.90
N VAL A 8 27.93 26.56 -53.93
CA VAL A 8 27.86 26.89 -52.51
C VAL A 8 28.78 28.08 -52.18
N GLU A 9 30.00 28.06 -52.66
CA GLU A 9 30.97 29.12 -52.46
C GLU A 9 30.50 30.47 -53.06
N ASN A 10 29.90 30.42 -54.30
CA ASN A 10 29.34 31.62 -54.90
C ASN A 10 28.11 32.13 -54.18
N TYR A 11 27.27 31.24 -53.63
CA TYR A 11 26.10 31.63 -52.85
C TYR A 11 26.54 32.30 -51.53
N GLU A 12 27.51 31.75 -50.81
CA GLU A 12 28.06 32.33 -49.59
C GLU A 12 28.67 33.71 -49.85
N LYS A 13 29.42 33.86 -50.94
CA LYS A 13 30.03 35.13 -51.29
C LYS A 13 28.98 36.22 -51.61
N GLN A 14 27.96 35.90 -52.34
CA GLN A 14 26.87 36.82 -52.61
C GLN A 14 26.05 37.15 -51.36
N TYR A 15 25.80 36.18 -50.51
CA TYR A 15 25.11 36.33 -49.25
C TYR A 15 25.87 37.30 -48.30
N TYR A 16 27.16 37.15 -48.17
CA TYR A 16 28.01 38.08 -47.40
C TYR A 16 28.04 39.49 -48.01
N GLN A 17 28.07 39.61 -49.31
CA GLN A 17 28.03 40.94 -49.98
C GLN A 17 26.69 41.65 -49.73
N LEU A 18 25.57 40.94 -49.76
CA LEU A 18 24.27 41.47 -49.42
C LEU A 18 24.18 41.90 -47.95
N ALA A 19 24.71 41.10 -47.02
CA ALA A 19 24.73 41.43 -45.62
C ALA A 19 25.59 42.67 -45.28
N ILE A 20 26.70 42.86 -46.01
CA ILE A 20 27.57 44.05 -45.82
C ILE A 20 26.94 45.31 -46.41
N ASN A 21 26.27 45.21 -47.56
CA ASN A 21 25.71 46.38 -48.27
C ASN A 21 24.31 46.80 -47.82
N PHE A 22 23.55 45.91 -47.16
CA PHE A 22 22.21 46.17 -46.70
C PHE A 22 22.06 45.79 -45.22
N ASN A 23 22.07 46.82 -44.36
CA ASN A 23 22.01 46.62 -42.89
C ASN A 23 20.74 45.89 -42.46
N ASP A 24 19.61 46.15 -43.08
CA ASP A 24 18.32 45.48 -42.79
C ASP A 24 18.38 43.96 -43.12
N PHE A 25 19.09 43.61 -44.19
CA PHE A 25 19.28 42.21 -44.54
C PHE A 25 20.19 41.48 -43.52
N PHE A 26 21.23 42.17 -43.03
CA PHE A 26 22.10 41.63 -41.97
C PHE A 26 21.28 41.38 -40.68
N VAL A 27 20.47 42.34 -40.25
CA VAL A 27 19.61 42.20 -39.07
C VAL A 27 18.60 41.07 -39.25
N TRP A 28 17.97 40.99 -40.43
CA TRP A 28 16.99 39.96 -40.72
C TRP A 28 17.60 38.55 -40.70
N THR A 29 18.79 38.36 -41.28
CA THR A 29 19.46 37.08 -41.32
C THR A 29 19.87 36.58 -39.90
N ASN A 30 20.36 37.51 -39.06
CA ASN A 30 20.67 37.20 -37.67
C ASN A 30 19.42 36.78 -36.89
N ILE A 31 18.30 37.45 -37.07
CA ILE A 31 17.04 37.10 -36.42
C ILE A 31 16.56 35.72 -36.88
N GLU A 32 16.65 35.40 -38.16
CA GLU A 32 16.23 34.10 -38.69
C GLU A 32 17.16 32.92 -38.19
N GLU A 33 18.47 33.19 -38.10
CA GLU A 33 19.41 32.22 -37.51
C GLU A 33 19.14 31.99 -36.01
N HIS A 34 18.90 33.05 -35.24
CA HIS A 34 18.50 32.94 -33.85
C HIS A 34 17.23 32.16 -33.67
N LYS A 35 16.20 32.38 -34.48
CA LYS A 35 14.95 31.59 -34.45
C LYS A 35 15.18 30.12 -34.76
N LYS A 36 16.05 29.80 -35.71
CA LYS A 36 16.43 28.40 -36.05
C LYS A 36 17.17 27.73 -34.91
N ILE A 37 18.08 28.44 -34.22
CA ILE A 37 18.82 27.95 -33.06
C ILE A 37 17.84 27.72 -31.90
N GLN A 38 16.97 28.69 -31.60
CA GLN A 38 15.96 28.53 -30.55
C GLN A 38 15.07 27.30 -30.81
N LYS A 39 14.57 27.13 -32.03
CA LYS A 39 13.75 25.96 -32.39
C LYS A 39 14.47 24.64 -32.21
N LYS A 40 15.77 24.57 -32.53
CA LYS A 40 16.60 23.37 -32.29
C LYS A 40 16.82 23.11 -30.82
N LEU A 41 17.02 24.17 -30.02
CA LEU A 41 17.15 24.05 -28.56
C LEU A 41 15.84 23.56 -27.92
N ASP A 42 14.69 24.13 -28.30
CA ASP A 42 13.39 23.72 -27.78
C ASP A 42 13.09 22.26 -28.07
N VAL A 43 13.40 21.78 -29.28
CA VAL A 43 13.25 20.35 -29.63
C VAL A 43 14.22 19.49 -28.80
N GLY A 44 15.48 19.90 -28.66
CA GLY A 44 16.47 19.17 -27.88
C GLY A 44 16.09 19.10 -26.39
N PHE A 45 15.64 20.19 -25.79
CA PHE A 45 15.18 20.20 -24.40
C PHE A 45 13.92 19.35 -24.21
N SER A 46 12.98 19.39 -25.15
CA SER A 46 11.79 18.54 -25.10
C SER A 46 12.13 17.05 -25.15
N GLU A 47 13.11 16.67 -25.95
CA GLU A 47 13.55 15.28 -26.07
C GLU A 47 14.32 14.82 -24.82
N ILE A 48 15.17 15.67 -24.24
CA ILE A 48 15.85 15.38 -22.96
C ILE A 48 14.81 15.24 -21.85
N ALA A 49 13.84 16.15 -21.75
CA ALA A 49 12.78 16.08 -20.75
C ALA A 49 11.99 14.77 -20.86
N ARG A 50 11.67 14.33 -22.09
CA ARG A 50 10.99 13.04 -22.33
C ARG A 50 11.86 11.85 -21.89
N LEU A 51 13.14 11.83 -22.25
CA LEU A 51 14.06 10.74 -21.87
C LEU A 51 14.25 10.66 -20.37
N VAL A 52 14.34 11.80 -19.67
CA VAL A 52 14.44 11.86 -18.20
C VAL A 52 13.13 11.35 -17.58
N SER A 53 11.97 11.76 -18.09
CA SER A 53 10.66 11.27 -17.63
C SER A 53 10.55 9.75 -17.79
N ASP A 54 10.85 9.23 -18.99
CA ASP A 54 10.82 7.78 -19.29
C ASP A 54 11.77 6.98 -18.38
N TYR A 55 12.95 7.54 -18.06
CA TYR A 55 13.91 6.91 -17.15
C TYR A 55 13.40 6.91 -15.71
N CYS A 56 12.85 8.02 -15.24
CA CYS A 56 12.26 8.12 -13.90
C CYS A 56 11.08 7.16 -13.73
N GLU A 57 10.16 7.10 -14.68
CA GLU A 57 9.03 6.17 -14.66
C GLU A 57 9.47 4.70 -14.63
N LYS A 58 10.44 4.32 -15.45
CA LYS A 58 10.97 2.95 -15.47
C LYS A 58 11.67 2.59 -14.15
N SER A 59 12.42 3.51 -13.58
CA SER A 59 13.13 3.32 -12.30
C SER A 59 12.16 3.19 -11.12
N SER A 60 11.17 4.08 -11.03
CA SER A 60 10.14 4.08 -9.99
C SER A 60 9.27 2.81 -10.06
N ASN A 61 8.83 2.44 -11.25
CA ASN A 61 8.03 1.24 -11.50
C ASN A 61 8.80 -0.05 -11.12
N SER A 62 10.10 -0.10 -11.37
CA SER A 62 10.95 -1.22 -10.97
C SER A 62 11.08 -1.32 -9.44
N LYS A 63 11.30 -0.19 -8.74
CA LYS A 63 11.37 -0.14 -7.27
C LYS A 63 10.07 -0.59 -6.62
N ALA A 64 8.94 -0.03 -7.06
CA ALA A 64 7.62 -0.36 -6.53
C ALA A 64 7.31 -1.86 -6.67
N LYS A 65 7.50 -2.43 -7.87
CA LYS A 65 7.28 -3.86 -8.12
C LYS A 65 8.17 -4.74 -7.25
N ASN A 66 9.45 -4.38 -7.11
CA ASN A 66 10.38 -5.12 -6.27
C ASN A 66 9.96 -5.08 -4.79
N THR A 67 9.57 -3.90 -4.28
CA THR A 67 9.12 -3.74 -2.90
C THR A 67 7.86 -4.58 -2.62
N LEU A 68 6.89 -4.57 -3.53
CA LEU A 68 5.67 -5.37 -3.38
C LEU A 68 5.94 -6.89 -3.43
N GLU A 69 6.89 -7.33 -4.24
CA GLU A 69 7.32 -8.72 -4.26
C GLU A 69 8.11 -9.09 -2.98
N GLN A 70 8.91 -8.18 -2.42
CA GLN A 70 9.57 -8.37 -1.13
C GLN A 70 8.54 -8.52 0.00
N TYR A 71 7.45 -7.73 0.01
CA TYR A 71 6.35 -7.91 0.96
C TYR A 71 5.73 -9.30 0.85
N ARG A 72 5.44 -9.75 -0.37
CA ARG A 72 4.90 -11.09 -0.61
C ARG A 72 5.81 -12.18 -0.04
N LYS A 73 7.12 -12.11 -0.30
CA LYS A 73 8.10 -13.05 0.23
C LYS A 73 8.15 -13.00 1.75
N LYS A 74 8.13 -11.80 2.33
CA LYS A 74 8.13 -11.58 3.79
C LYS A 74 6.96 -12.27 4.47
N TYR A 75 5.72 -12.10 3.97
CA TYR A 75 4.55 -12.73 4.56
C TYR A 75 4.56 -14.25 4.40
N ASN A 76 4.97 -14.76 3.26
CA ASN A 76 5.13 -16.21 3.08
C ASN A 76 6.19 -16.78 4.03
N SER A 77 7.35 -16.15 4.14
CA SER A 77 8.38 -16.55 5.08
C SER A 77 7.87 -16.52 6.53
N TYR A 78 7.13 -15.46 6.93
CA TYR A 78 6.58 -15.35 8.27
C TYR A 78 5.63 -16.50 8.64
N VAL A 79 4.73 -16.89 7.74
CA VAL A 79 3.78 -17.98 8.03
C VAL A 79 4.42 -19.37 7.97
N ASP A 80 5.57 -19.48 7.33
CA ASP A 80 6.35 -20.72 7.27
C ASP A 80 7.36 -20.87 8.42
N THR A 81 7.54 -19.83 9.28
CA THR A 81 8.33 -19.97 10.51
C THR A 81 7.59 -20.75 11.59
N PRO A 82 8.30 -21.47 12.45
CA PRO A 82 7.71 -22.16 13.60
C PRO A 82 6.92 -21.21 14.50
N VAL A 83 5.91 -21.73 15.19
CA VAL A 83 5.11 -20.95 16.17
C VAL A 83 5.96 -20.56 17.37
N VAL A 84 6.88 -21.43 17.77
CA VAL A 84 7.81 -21.21 18.88
C VAL A 84 9.21 -21.12 18.29
N ASP A 85 9.93 -20.04 18.60
CA ASP A 85 11.34 -19.90 18.27
C ASP A 85 12.19 -20.60 19.34
N VAL A 86 12.75 -21.74 18.98
CA VAL A 86 13.59 -22.54 19.88
C VAL A 86 14.98 -21.96 20.05
N SER A 87 15.41 -21.02 19.20
CA SER A 87 16.74 -20.41 19.28
C SER A 87 16.97 -19.62 20.58
N GLU A 88 15.89 -19.16 21.22
CA GLU A 88 15.91 -18.45 22.49
C GLU A 88 15.77 -19.39 23.73
N MET A 89 15.50 -20.69 23.51
CA MET A 89 15.29 -21.64 24.59
C MET A 89 16.55 -22.45 24.81
N ASN A 90 17.17 -22.29 25.97
CA ASN A 90 18.29 -23.15 26.44
C ASN A 90 17.80 -24.56 26.80
N PHE A 91 17.43 -25.38 25.82
CA PHE A 91 17.13 -26.78 26.07
C PHE A 91 18.42 -27.59 26.16
N CYS A 92 18.64 -28.22 27.31
CA CYS A 92 19.74 -29.18 27.53
C CYS A 92 19.45 -30.62 27.02
N SER A 93 18.39 -30.81 26.21
CA SER A 93 18.01 -32.13 25.69
C SER A 93 18.41 -32.31 24.23
N THR A 94 18.93 -33.50 23.94
CA THR A 94 19.41 -33.96 22.63
C THR A 94 18.29 -34.25 21.62
N ASP A 95 17.03 -34.15 22.03
CA ASP A 95 15.89 -34.40 21.16
C ASP A 95 15.49 -33.08 20.45
N GLU A 96 15.56 -33.07 19.13
CA GLU A 96 15.08 -31.96 18.31
C GLU A 96 13.55 -31.84 18.41
N ILE A 97 13.08 -30.93 19.26
CA ILE A 97 11.65 -30.59 19.31
C ILE A 97 11.32 -29.77 18.09
N ILE A 98 10.54 -30.31 17.15
CA ILE A 98 10.06 -29.65 15.95
C ILE A 98 8.68 -29.09 16.22
N PHE A 99 8.56 -27.76 16.31
CA PHE A 99 7.27 -27.10 16.43
C PHE A 99 6.63 -26.90 15.04
N PRO A 100 5.29 -27.01 14.93
CA PRO A 100 4.60 -26.74 13.67
C PRO A 100 4.80 -25.27 13.27
N ASN A 101 4.82 -25.00 11.97
CA ASN A 101 4.85 -23.64 11.47
C ASN A 101 3.46 -22.98 11.61
N LYS A 102 3.45 -21.64 11.54
CA LYS A 102 2.23 -20.84 11.72
C LYS A 102 1.15 -21.20 10.69
N ARG A 103 1.56 -21.54 9.46
CA ARG A 103 0.65 -22.00 8.39
C ARG A 103 -0.09 -23.27 8.74
N HIS A 104 0.61 -24.24 9.29
CA HIS A 104 0.02 -25.54 9.63
C HIS A 104 -0.89 -25.48 10.85
N ILE A 105 -0.49 -24.70 11.88
CA ILE A 105 -1.26 -24.62 13.12
C ILE A 105 -2.43 -23.63 13.02
N PHE A 106 -2.51 -22.85 11.97
CA PHE A 106 -3.57 -21.86 11.82
C PHE A 106 -4.94 -22.51 11.67
N VAL A 107 -5.80 -22.30 12.65
CA VAL A 107 -7.21 -22.65 12.62
C VAL A 107 -7.99 -21.35 12.48
N PRO A 108 -8.75 -21.14 11.37
CA PRO A 108 -9.55 -19.93 11.19
C PRO A 108 -10.59 -19.79 12.30
N GLN A 109 -10.69 -18.59 12.87
CA GLN A 109 -11.72 -18.26 13.85
C GLN A 109 -13.10 -18.17 13.19
N SER A 110 -14.14 -18.52 13.95
CA SER A 110 -15.47 -18.04 13.65
C SER A 110 -15.57 -16.54 13.93
N PHE A 111 -16.55 -15.92 13.36
CA PHE A 111 -16.73 -14.48 13.48
C PHE A 111 -18.20 -14.11 13.32
N LYS A 112 -18.52 -12.92 13.79
CA LYS A 112 -19.77 -12.24 13.54
C LYS A 112 -19.52 -10.99 12.73
N ALA A 113 -20.48 -10.59 11.91
CA ALA A 113 -20.34 -9.42 11.05
C ALA A 113 -21.56 -8.53 11.12
N LEU A 114 -21.35 -7.23 11.04
CA LEU A 114 -22.40 -6.23 10.92
C LEU A 114 -21.94 -5.03 10.09
N THR A 115 -22.90 -4.22 9.69
CA THR A 115 -22.65 -2.89 9.12
C THR A 115 -22.88 -1.87 10.20
N TYR A 116 -21.86 -1.05 10.51
CA TYR A 116 -21.92 -0.06 11.57
C TYR A 116 -22.94 1.03 11.27
N LYS A 117 -23.70 1.41 12.30
CA LYS A 117 -24.56 2.58 12.33
C LYS A 117 -24.30 3.34 13.63
N ASN A 118 -24.53 4.66 13.62
CA ASN A 118 -24.21 5.53 14.78
C ASN A 118 -24.92 5.17 16.09
N ASP A 119 -26.00 4.40 16.01
CA ASP A 119 -26.77 3.91 17.16
C ASP A 119 -26.27 2.58 17.72
N ILE A 120 -25.20 2.01 17.12
CA ILE A 120 -24.64 0.72 17.51
C ILE A 120 -23.43 0.92 18.42
N HIS A 121 -23.47 0.33 19.62
CA HIS A 121 -22.33 0.24 20.53
C HIS A 121 -21.61 -1.10 20.34
N LEU A 122 -20.43 -1.06 19.73
CA LEU A 122 -19.66 -2.25 19.38
C LEU A 122 -19.11 -3.01 20.60
N GLU A 123 -18.85 -2.31 21.72
CA GLU A 123 -18.43 -2.93 22.99
C GLU A 123 -19.53 -3.73 23.66
N ASN A 124 -20.81 -3.44 23.33
CA ASN A 124 -21.94 -4.13 23.95
C ASN A 124 -22.08 -5.55 23.39
N ARG A 125 -21.99 -6.54 24.27
CA ARG A 125 -22.17 -7.95 23.91
C ARG A 125 -23.53 -8.26 23.29
N ASP A 126 -24.58 -7.52 23.66
CA ASP A 126 -25.92 -7.73 23.13
C ASP A 126 -26.01 -7.37 21.66
N THR A 127 -25.23 -6.39 21.18
CA THR A 127 -25.10 -6.07 19.76
C THR A 127 -24.72 -7.30 18.93
N TRP A 128 -23.80 -8.09 19.43
CA TRP A 128 -23.28 -9.27 18.73
C TRP A 128 -24.14 -10.54 18.90
N LYS A 129 -25.04 -10.57 19.86
CA LYS A 129 -26.00 -11.70 20.02
C LYS A 129 -26.99 -11.79 18.87
N MET A 130 -27.29 -10.65 18.25
CA MET A 130 -28.22 -10.55 17.12
C MET A 130 -27.58 -10.97 15.77
N CYS A 131 -26.27 -11.15 15.74
CA CYS A 131 -25.53 -11.50 14.53
C CYS A 131 -25.27 -13.00 14.47
N ASP A 132 -25.47 -13.59 13.29
CA ASP A 132 -25.15 -15.00 13.03
C ASP A 132 -23.63 -15.22 13.07
N GLU A 133 -23.25 -16.37 13.62
CA GLU A 133 -21.86 -16.79 13.63
C GLU A 133 -21.49 -17.46 12.30
N ARG A 134 -20.30 -17.12 11.78
CA ARG A 134 -19.81 -17.55 10.47
C ARG A 134 -18.42 -18.17 10.61
N ASP A 135 -18.10 -19.09 9.67
CA ASP A 135 -16.82 -19.83 9.64
C ASP A 135 -15.99 -19.52 8.39
N ASP A 136 -16.49 -18.70 7.47
CA ASP A 136 -15.93 -18.46 6.14
C ASP A 136 -15.12 -17.14 6.06
N ILE A 137 -14.32 -16.80 7.09
CA ILE A 137 -13.68 -15.49 7.23
C ILE A 137 -12.87 -15.06 6.01
N GLY A 138 -12.12 -15.96 5.40
CA GLY A 138 -11.29 -15.64 4.22
C GLY A 138 -12.15 -15.24 3.01
N LYS A 139 -13.21 -16.02 2.74
CA LYS A 139 -14.16 -15.72 1.66
C LYS A 139 -14.91 -14.42 1.94
N PHE A 140 -15.40 -14.25 3.15
CA PHE A 140 -16.16 -13.08 3.54
C PHE A 140 -15.36 -11.78 3.42
N VAL A 141 -14.09 -11.78 3.87
CA VAL A 141 -13.18 -10.63 3.72
C VAL A 141 -12.93 -10.32 2.23
N SER A 142 -12.65 -11.35 1.41
CA SER A 142 -12.46 -11.18 -0.03
C SER A 142 -13.71 -10.58 -0.69
N ASP A 143 -14.89 -11.08 -0.36
CA ASP A 143 -16.17 -10.61 -0.92
C ASP A 143 -16.44 -9.14 -0.53
N ILE A 144 -16.21 -8.75 0.73
CA ILE A 144 -16.36 -7.35 1.16
C ILE A 144 -15.38 -6.43 0.40
N LEU A 145 -14.13 -6.83 0.28
CA LEU A 145 -13.12 -6.01 -0.38
C LEU A 145 -13.39 -5.84 -1.89
N ARG A 146 -14.02 -6.82 -2.54
CA ARG A 146 -14.43 -6.75 -3.94
C ARG A 146 -15.65 -5.85 -4.16
N HIS A 147 -16.61 -5.83 -3.23
CA HIS A 147 -17.83 -5.06 -3.40
C HIS A 147 -17.57 -3.56 -3.30
N SER A 148 -17.94 -2.83 -4.34
CA SER A 148 -17.65 -1.39 -4.47
C SER A 148 -18.55 -0.49 -3.59
N ILE A 149 -19.62 -1.02 -3.02
CA ILE A 149 -20.57 -0.23 -2.19
C ILE A 149 -19.91 0.30 -0.92
N THR A 150 -18.91 -0.42 -0.39
CA THR A 150 -18.07 0.02 0.74
C THR A 150 -16.76 0.66 0.28
N GLY A 151 -16.70 1.10 -0.96
CA GLY A 151 -15.47 1.41 -1.70
C GLY A 151 -14.52 2.43 -1.10
N SER A 152 -14.95 3.21 -0.10
CA SER A 152 -14.13 4.24 0.55
C SER A 152 -14.07 4.06 2.08
N LEU A 153 -14.63 2.97 2.62
CA LEU A 153 -14.63 2.75 4.07
C LEU A 153 -13.73 1.55 4.43
N PRO A 154 -12.92 1.66 5.49
CA PRO A 154 -12.09 0.56 5.93
C PRO A 154 -12.94 -0.57 6.53
N LEU A 155 -12.53 -1.82 6.32
CA LEU A 155 -13.06 -2.97 7.03
C LEU A 155 -12.43 -3.00 8.43
N LEU A 156 -13.27 -3.03 9.47
CA LEU A 156 -12.80 -3.17 10.85
C LEU A 156 -12.84 -4.65 11.27
N ILE A 157 -11.71 -5.14 11.81
CA ILE A 157 -11.61 -6.48 12.40
C ILE A 157 -11.35 -6.31 13.90
N LEU A 158 -12.35 -6.63 14.69
CA LEU A 158 -12.33 -6.52 16.15
C LEU A 158 -12.12 -7.90 16.78
N GLY A 159 -11.59 -7.89 18.00
CA GLY A 159 -11.46 -9.12 18.78
C GLY A 159 -10.77 -8.88 20.11
N ASN A 160 -10.92 -9.84 21.01
CA ASN A 160 -10.29 -9.81 22.32
C ASN A 160 -8.75 -9.81 22.23
N PRO A 161 -8.02 -9.39 23.28
CA PRO A 161 -6.58 -9.65 23.38
C PRO A 161 -6.29 -11.14 23.16
N GLY A 162 -5.29 -11.48 22.35
CA GLY A 162 -4.95 -12.88 22.05
C GLY A 162 -5.85 -13.57 21.01
N ALA A 163 -6.90 -12.93 20.48
CA ALA A 163 -7.80 -13.49 19.44
C ALA A 163 -7.13 -13.74 18.08
N GLY A 164 -5.80 -13.61 17.96
CA GLY A 164 -5.08 -13.94 16.72
C GLY A 164 -5.22 -12.96 15.57
N LYS A 165 -5.64 -11.71 15.81
CA LYS A 165 -5.82 -10.67 14.76
C LYS A 165 -4.59 -10.50 13.86
N SER A 166 -3.43 -10.32 14.46
CA SER A 166 -2.17 -10.14 13.70
C SER A 166 -1.77 -11.39 12.91
N LEU A 167 -2.01 -12.59 13.45
CA LEU A 167 -1.80 -13.84 12.71
C LEU A 167 -2.77 -13.93 11.53
N LEU A 168 -4.05 -13.63 11.74
CA LEU A 168 -5.05 -13.57 10.67
C LEU A 168 -4.62 -12.60 9.57
N CYS A 169 -4.15 -11.39 9.90
CA CYS A 169 -3.66 -10.41 8.92
C CYS A 169 -2.53 -10.99 8.06
N ASN A 170 -1.55 -11.65 8.67
CA ASN A 170 -0.46 -12.29 7.94
C ASN A 170 -0.94 -13.47 7.08
N MET A 171 -1.90 -14.27 7.57
CA MET A 171 -2.51 -15.36 6.79
C MET A 171 -3.32 -14.83 5.60
N LEU A 172 -4.08 -13.75 5.79
CA LEU A 172 -4.79 -13.06 4.70
C LEU A 172 -3.79 -12.57 3.64
N ALA A 173 -2.70 -11.94 4.07
CA ALA A 173 -1.67 -11.41 3.18
C ALA A 173 -0.91 -12.51 2.42
N ALA A 174 -0.58 -13.62 3.09
CA ALA A 174 0.23 -14.68 2.52
C ALA A 174 -0.55 -15.67 1.65
N GLN A 175 -1.80 -15.95 1.98
CA GLN A 175 -2.54 -17.07 1.37
C GLN A 175 -3.83 -16.67 0.67
N ILE A 176 -4.62 -15.78 1.27
CA ILE A 176 -6.01 -15.58 0.84
C ILE A 176 -6.10 -14.47 -0.20
N LEU A 177 -5.48 -13.33 0.07
CA LEU A 177 -5.67 -12.11 -0.71
C LEU A 177 -4.53 -11.82 -1.69
N TYR A 178 -3.41 -12.54 -1.64
CA TYR A 178 -2.22 -12.23 -2.46
C TYR A 178 -2.44 -12.40 -3.98
N HIS A 179 -3.43 -13.20 -4.38
CA HIS A 179 -3.78 -13.34 -5.79
C HIS A 179 -4.50 -12.11 -6.34
N GLU A 180 -5.26 -11.42 -5.48
CA GLU A 180 -6.15 -10.34 -5.86
C GLU A 180 -5.55 -8.96 -5.57
N TYR A 181 -4.69 -8.86 -4.55
CA TYR A 181 -4.17 -7.60 -4.02
C TYR A 181 -2.64 -7.63 -3.88
N HIS A 182 -2.05 -6.44 -3.98
CA HIS A 182 -0.75 -6.18 -3.38
C HIS A 182 -0.97 -5.77 -1.93
N VAL A 183 -0.44 -6.53 -0.97
CA VAL A 183 -0.72 -6.32 0.45
C VAL A 183 0.44 -5.64 1.15
N ILE A 184 0.15 -4.63 1.96
CA ILE A 184 1.08 -3.95 2.87
C ILE A 184 0.49 -3.98 4.27
N ILE A 185 1.20 -4.54 5.26
CA ILE A 185 0.78 -4.53 6.66
C ILE A 185 1.59 -3.45 7.39
N ILE A 186 0.88 -2.52 8.03
CA ILE A 186 1.43 -1.46 8.88
C ILE A 186 1.18 -1.83 10.33
N LYS A 187 2.25 -1.99 11.11
CA LYS A 187 2.14 -2.22 12.54
C LYS A 187 1.99 -0.88 13.25
N LEU A 188 0.78 -0.56 13.70
CA LEU A 188 0.47 0.75 14.26
C LEU A 188 1.19 1.07 15.57
N ARG A 189 1.57 0.07 16.35
CA ARG A 189 2.42 0.25 17.55
C ARG A 189 3.77 0.89 17.24
N ASP A 190 4.25 0.71 16.01
CA ASP A 190 5.56 1.16 15.57
C ASP A 190 5.49 2.46 14.75
N THR A 191 4.31 3.06 14.61
CA THR A 191 4.07 4.29 13.84
C THR A 191 3.82 5.50 14.73
N VAL A 192 4.06 6.68 14.19
CA VAL A 192 3.74 7.95 14.84
C VAL A 192 2.33 8.37 14.44
N ALA A 193 1.45 8.53 15.42
CA ALA A 193 0.01 8.77 15.20
C ALA A 193 -0.31 10.09 14.48
N GLU A 194 0.55 11.11 14.64
CA GLU A 194 0.43 12.42 14.00
C GLU A 194 0.75 12.40 12.51
N GLN A 195 1.47 11.40 12.04
CA GLN A 195 1.84 11.28 10.64
C GLN A 195 0.62 11.03 9.76
N THR A 196 0.71 11.49 8.51
CA THR A 196 -0.27 11.14 7.48
C THR A 196 -0.16 9.67 7.10
N VAL A 197 -1.21 9.09 6.53
CA VAL A 197 -1.22 7.69 6.09
C VAL A 197 -0.06 7.39 5.12
N PRO A 198 0.22 8.21 4.08
CA PRO A 198 1.40 8.00 3.22
C PRO A 198 2.72 8.00 3.98
N GLN A 199 2.89 8.87 4.99
CA GLN A 199 4.11 8.91 5.80
C GLN A 199 4.26 7.64 6.64
N GLN A 200 3.19 7.11 7.20
CA GLN A 200 3.20 5.84 7.94
C GLN A 200 3.54 4.66 7.02
N ILE A 201 3.04 4.65 5.77
CA ILE A 201 3.41 3.66 4.76
C ILE A 201 4.90 3.74 4.44
N ASN A 202 5.41 4.95 4.17
CA ASN A 202 6.82 5.18 3.88
C ASN A 202 7.72 4.72 5.03
N GLN A 203 7.34 5.04 6.26
CA GLN A 203 8.06 4.60 7.46
C GLN A 203 8.08 3.07 7.58
N GLN A 204 6.97 2.40 7.28
CA GLN A 204 6.91 0.94 7.31
C GLN A 204 7.78 0.31 6.21
N ILE A 205 7.75 0.85 4.99
CA ILE A 205 8.58 0.38 3.87
C ILE A 205 10.07 0.54 4.20
N GLU A 206 10.46 1.71 4.71
CA GLU A 206 11.86 1.98 5.07
C GLU A 206 12.35 1.07 6.18
N ARG A 207 11.54 0.83 7.21
CA ARG A 207 11.85 -0.10 8.30
C ARG A 207 12.01 -1.54 7.81
N ASP A 208 11.19 -1.95 6.85
CA ASP A 208 11.16 -3.33 6.38
C ASP A 208 12.27 -3.64 5.38
N PHE A 209 12.66 -2.69 4.52
CA PHE A 209 13.51 -2.96 3.36
C PHE A 209 14.64 -1.96 3.16
N SER A 210 14.59 -0.76 3.76
CA SER A 210 15.61 0.31 3.60
C SER A 210 16.02 0.54 2.14
N ASN A 211 15.03 0.49 1.23
CA ASN A 211 15.26 0.52 -0.21
C ASN A 211 14.90 1.86 -0.87
N GLY A 212 14.50 2.86 -0.06
CA GLY A 212 14.12 4.19 -0.51
C GLY A 212 12.88 4.22 -1.43
N CYS A 213 12.03 3.20 -1.41
CA CYS A 213 10.75 3.21 -2.10
C CYS A 213 9.73 4.00 -1.28
N LEU A 214 9.00 4.87 -1.94
CA LEU A 214 7.96 5.70 -1.32
C LEU A 214 6.56 5.24 -1.77
N TRP A 215 5.55 5.66 -1.02
CA TRP A 215 4.15 5.44 -1.41
C TRP A 215 3.83 6.01 -2.79
N SER A 216 4.38 7.18 -3.13
CA SER A 216 4.22 7.79 -4.46
C SER A 216 4.72 6.88 -5.58
N ASP A 217 5.89 6.23 -5.39
CA ASP A 217 6.44 5.29 -6.38
C ASP A 217 5.47 4.12 -6.62
N ILE A 218 4.83 3.62 -5.55
CA ILE A 218 3.84 2.55 -5.63
C ILE A 218 2.56 3.04 -6.31
N ALA A 219 2.05 4.21 -5.90
CA ALA A 219 0.82 4.78 -6.42
C ALA A 219 0.90 5.08 -7.93
N GLU A 220 2.05 5.54 -8.42
CA GLU A 220 2.29 5.92 -9.82
C GLU A 220 2.76 4.76 -10.71
N SER A 221 3.02 3.59 -10.13
CA SER A 221 3.65 2.47 -10.85
C SER A 221 2.75 1.73 -11.84
N GLY A 222 1.50 2.12 -12.01
CA GLY A 222 0.57 1.48 -12.96
C GLY A 222 0.34 -0.02 -12.68
N LEU A 223 0.10 -0.35 -11.43
CA LEU A 223 -0.09 -1.74 -10.98
C LEU A 223 -1.30 -2.39 -11.64
N ASN A 224 -1.17 -3.67 -11.92
CA ASN A 224 -2.24 -4.50 -12.49
C ASN A 224 -3.23 -5.05 -11.44
N LYS A 225 -2.94 -4.84 -10.16
CA LYS A 225 -3.79 -5.27 -9.03
C LYS A 225 -4.02 -4.10 -8.07
N PRO A 226 -5.18 -4.05 -7.41
CA PRO A 226 -5.42 -3.08 -6.34
C PRO A 226 -4.50 -3.33 -5.15
N ILE A 227 -4.33 -2.30 -4.34
CA ILE A 227 -3.52 -2.34 -3.13
C ILE A 227 -4.42 -2.54 -1.92
N LEU A 228 -4.03 -3.45 -1.03
CA LEU A 228 -4.64 -3.64 0.28
C LEU A 228 -3.66 -3.21 1.36
N ILE A 229 -4.07 -2.26 2.19
CA ILE A 229 -3.30 -1.84 3.35
C ILE A 229 -3.99 -2.35 4.61
N ILE A 230 -3.26 -3.08 5.43
CA ILE A 230 -3.75 -3.59 6.72
C ILE A 230 -3.08 -2.79 7.84
N PHE A 231 -3.85 -2.03 8.57
CA PHE A 231 -3.43 -1.30 9.78
C PHE A 231 -3.64 -2.21 10.99
N ASP A 232 -2.57 -2.83 11.46
CA ASP A 232 -2.65 -3.78 12.56
C ASP A 232 -2.38 -3.11 13.91
N GLY A 233 -3.36 -3.17 14.83
CA GLY A 233 -3.22 -2.71 16.20
C GLY A 233 -3.60 -1.24 16.44
N TYR A 234 -4.77 -0.78 16.02
CA TYR A 234 -5.25 0.58 16.31
C TYR A 234 -5.32 0.90 17.81
N ASP A 235 -5.68 -0.07 18.63
CA ASP A 235 -5.66 0.03 20.08
C ASP A 235 -4.24 0.27 20.63
N GLU A 236 -3.21 -0.27 20.01
CA GLU A 236 -1.81 -0.05 20.40
C GLU A 236 -1.36 1.39 20.07
N LEU A 237 -1.83 1.95 18.93
CA LEU A 237 -1.62 3.35 18.57
C LEU A 237 -2.22 4.30 19.62
N LEU A 238 -3.46 4.05 20.06
CA LEU A 238 -4.14 4.84 21.06
C LEU A 238 -3.41 4.80 22.42
N GLN A 239 -2.90 3.64 22.81
CA GLN A 239 -2.16 3.47 24.06
C GLN A 239 -0.79 4.16 24.02
N ALA A 240 -0.06 4.04 22.91
CA ALA A 240 1.28 4.61 22.78
C ALA A 240 1.27 6.14 22.76
N SER A 241 0.23 6.76 22.20
CA SER A 241 0.17 8.21 22.01
C SER A 241 -0.36 8.99 23.21
N GLY A 242 -1.04 8.35 24.14
CA GLY A 242 -1.68 9.00 25.29
C GLY A 242 -2.75 10.04 24.93
N ARG A 243 -3.07 10.19 23.65
CA ARG A 243 -4.08 11.12 23.09
C ARG A 243 -5.19 10.32 22.42
N SER A 244 -6.38 10.92 22.35
CA SER A 244 -7.49 10.34 21.60
C SER A 244 -7.34 10.70 20.11
N TYR A 245 -6.94 9.74 19.28
CA TYR A 245 -7.00 9.86 17.82
C TYR A 245 -8.29 9.25 17.29
N SER A 246 -9.41 9.77 17.80
CA SER A 246 -10.74 9.30 17.42
C SER A 246 -11.02 9.43 15.92
N ASP A 247 -10.38 10.37 15.23
CA ASP A 247 -10.49 10.66 13.80
C ASP A 247 -9.65 9.74 12.90
N TYR A 248 -8.84 8.86 13.48
CA TYR A 248 -7.88 8.06 12.68
C TYR A 248 -8.55 7.20 11.60
N LEU A 249 -9.69 6.59 11.91
CA LEU A 249 -10.46 5.80 10.93
C LEU A 249 -11.03 6.67 9.80
N GLN A 250 -11.41 7.91 10.10
CA GLN A 250 -11.86 8.86 9.09
C GLN A 250 -10.69 9.27 8.18
N ARG A 251 -9.50 9.50 8.75
CA ARG A 251 -8.27 9.78 7.97
C ARG A 251 -7.92 8.64 7.02
N ILE A 252 -8.11 7.38 7.43
CA ILE A 252 -7.93 6.22 6.54
C ILE A 252 -8.99 6.23 5.42
N ALA A 253 -10.25 6.50 5.73
CA ALA A 253 -11.31 6.57 4.73
C ALA A 253 -11.08 7.69 3.71
N GLU A 254 -10.66 8.87 4.17
CA GLU A 254 -10.28 10.00 3.32
C GLU A 254 -9.09 9.65 2.43
N PHE A 255 -8.08 8.99 2.99
CA PHE A 255 -6.93 8.52 2.21
C PHE A 255 -7.38 7.57 1.09
N GLN A 256 -8.22 6.56 1.38
CA GLN A 256 -8.73 5.65 0.35
C GLN A 256 -9.43 6.40 -0.79
N LYS A 257 -10.26 7.39 -0.44
CA LYS A 257 -10.98 8.21 -1.41
C LYS A 257 -10.02 9.04 -2.25
N GLN A 258 -9.06 9.71 -1.63
CA GLN A 258 -8.06 10.54 -2.32
C GLN A 258 -7.22 9.74 -3.30
N GLN A 259 -6.81 8.50 -2.95
CA GLN A 259 -6.02 7.67 -3.87
C GLN A 259 -6.79 7.37 -5.17
N LYS A 260 -8.09 7.11 -5.07
CA LYS A 260 -8.95 6.91 -6.24
C LYS A 260 -9.11 8.19 -7.06
N ASP A 261 -9.38 9.32 -6.38
CA ASP A 261 -9.70 10.59 -7.04
C ASP A 261 -8.46 11.25 -7.68
N ILE A 262 -7.28 11.12 -7.06
CA ILE A 262 -6.04 11.77 -7.51
C ILE A 262 -5.24 10.88 -8.47
N TYR A 263 -5.03 9.61 -8.08
CA TYR A 263 -4.15 8.70 -8.81
C TYR A 263 -4.90 7.65 -9.64
N GLY A 264 -6.23 7.58 -9.51
CA GLY A 264 -7.04 6.55 -10.19
C GLY A 264 -6.79 5.13 -9.67
N ILE A 265 -6.12 4.96 -8.53
CA ILE A 265 -5.79 3.66 -7.96
C ILE A 265 -6.81 3.22 -6.91
N PHE A 266 -7.10 1.93 -6.91
CA PHE A 266 -7.98 1.33 -5.92
C PHE A 266 -7.17 0.84 -4.73
N VAL A 267 -7.30 1.57 -3.61
CA VAL A 267 -6.75 1.17 -2.32
C VAL A 267 -7.88 0.70 -1.43
N LYS A 268 -7.70 -0.46 -0.80
CA LYS A 268 -8.58 -1.00 0.23
C LYS A 268 -7.85 -1.00 1.56
N CYS A 269 -8.57 -0.77 2.65
CA CYS A 269 -7.98 -0.76 3.98
C CYS A 269 -8.71 -1.72 4.92
N ILE A 270 -7.93 -2.42 5.72
CA ILE A 270 -8.40 -3.18 6.88
C ILE A 270 -7.77 -2.53 8.11
N VAL A 271 -8.52 -2.41 9.19
CA VAL A 271 -8.00 -1.94 10.49
C VAL A 271 -8.34 -2.97 11.55
N THR A 272 -7.33 -3.42 12.31
CA THR A 272 -7.57 -4.30 13.45
C THR A 272 -7.55 -3.51 14.75
N SER A 273 -8.39 -3.88 15.70
CA SER A 273 -8.43 -3.28 17.04
C SER A 273 -8.97 -4.26 18.08
N ARG A 274 -8.70 -3.96 19.34
CA ARG A 274 -9.45 -4.56 20.45
C ARG A 274 -10.84 -3.95 20.52
N ILE A 275 -11.81 -4.77 20.86
CA ILE A 275 -13.20 -4.31 20.99
C ILE A 275 -13.36 -3.23 22.07
N THR A 276 -12.62 -3.34 23.17
CA THR A 276 -12.74 -2.45 24.35
C THR A 276 -12.28 -1.01 24.11
N LEU A 277 -11.65 -0.70 22.99
CA LEU A 277 -11.15 0.64 22.69
C LEU A 277 -11.80 1.26 21.44
N ILE A 278 -12.62 0.48 20.74
CA ILE A 278 -13.16 0.92 19.45
C ILE A 278 -14.25 1.99 19.58
N ASP A 279 -14.99 2.04 20.69
CA ASP A 279 -16.05 3.02 20.93
C ASP A 279 -15.51 4.46 21.11
N LYS A 280 -14.19 4.60 21.30
CA LYS A 280 -13.50 5.90 21.27
C LYS A 280 -13.21 6.43 19.88
N ALA A 281 -13.37 5.59 18.85
CA ALA A 281 -13.10 5.93 17.46
C ALA A 281 -14.35 6.51 16.79
N LEU A 282 -14.15 7.51 15.94
CA LEU A 282 -15.18 8.02 15.04
C LEU A 282 -15.27 7.08 13.83
N ILE A 283 -16.23 6.14 13.91
CA ILE A 283 -16.48 5.18 12.84
C ILE A 283 -17.51 5.78 11.89
N SER A 284 -17.23 5.70 10.59
CA SER A 284 -18.18 6.17 9.58
C SER A 284 -19.37 5.22 9.45
N ASN A 285 -20.59 5.77 9.27
CA ASN A 285 -21.76 4.98 8.97
C ASN A 285 -21.54 4.07 7.76
N ASN A 286 -22.08 2.88 7.81
CA ASN A 286 -21.95 1.82 6.82
C ASN A 286 -20.54 1.19 6.72
N SER A 287 -19.65 1.45 7.69
CA SER A 287 -18.39 0.70 7.78
C SER A 287 -18.68 -0.79 8.05
N PRO A 288 -18.10 -1.71 7.29
CA PRO A 288 -18.20 -3.14 7.59
C PRO A 288 -17.35 -3.48 8.82
N VAL A 289 -17.92 -4.25 9.73
CA VAL A 289 -17.26 -4.63 10.98
C VAL A 289 -17.36 -6.14 11.18
N ILE A 290 -16.23 -6.76 11.50
CA ILE A 290 -16.09 -8.17 11.88
C ILE A 290 -15.68 -8.23 13.35
N MET A 291 -16.30 -9.09 14.12
CA MET A 291 -15.89 -9.46 15.47
C MET A 291 -15.43 -10.91 15.47
N LEU A 292 -14.16 -11.15 15.75
CA LEU A 292 -13.61 -12.49 15.89
C LEU A 292 -14.15 -13.13 17.16
N SER A 293 -14.68 -14.35 17.03
CA SER A 293 -15.11 -15.16 18.17
C SER A 293 -13.94 -15.86 18.83
N ASP A 294 -14.04 -16.15 20.10
CA ASP A 294 -13.12 -17.05 20.78
C ASP A 294 -13.22 -18.47 20.22
N PHE A 295 -12.16 -19.29 20.37
CA PHE A 295 -12.21 -20.67 19.92
C PHE A 295 -13.24 -21.47 20.71
N ASP A 296 -14.09 -22.18 20.00
CA ASP A 296 -14.96 -23.22 20.53
C ASP A 296 -14.18 -24.52 20.80
N GLU A 297 -14.80 -25.48 21.49
CA GLU A 297 -14.18 -26.77 21.81
C GLU A 297 -13.70 -27.53 20.57
N LYS A 298 -14.40 -27.39 19.45
CA LYS A 298 -14.06 -28.03 18.18
C LYS A 298 -12.74 -27.45 17.63
N ARG A 299 -12.58 -26.13 17.64
CA ARG A 299 -11.36 -25.44 17.17
C ARG A 299 -10.18 -25.69 18.13
N ILE A 300 -10.43 -25.68 19.42
CA ILE A 300 -9.44 -26.07 20.43
C ILE A 300 -8.95 -27.49 20.15
N SER A 301 -9.86 -28.44 19.97
CA SER A 301 -9.50 -29.83 19.66
C SER A 301 -8.75 -29.96 18.33
N GLN A 302 -9.14 -29.21 17.30
CA GLN A 302 -8.44 -29.19 16.02
C GLN A 302 -7.01 -28.65 16.18
N TRP A 303 -6.86 -27.54 16.90
CA TRP A 303 -5.57 -26.93 17.16
C TRP A 303 -4.63 -27.87 17.94
N CYS A 304 -5.16 -28.50 19.01
CA CYS A 304 -4.41 -29.47 19.80
C CYS A 304 -3.96 -30.71 19.01
N LYS A 305 -4.72 -31.13 17.98
CA LYS A 305 -4.33 -32.25 17.12
C LYS A 305 -3.19 -31.92 16.15
N ILE A 306 -3.05 -30.64 15.81
CA ILE A 306 -1.98 -30.17 14.93
C ILE A 306 -0.71 -29.93 15.73
N TRP A 307 -0.85 -29.48 17.00
CA TRP A 307 0.24 -29.25 17.93
C TRP A 307 0.94 -30.55 18.31
#